data_b199961919bf85b0201353b3b93aedb9
#
_entry.id   b199961919bf85b0201353b3b93aedb9
#
_cell.length_a   1.000
_cell.length_b   1.000
_cell.length_c   1.000
_cell.angle_alpha   90.00
_cell.angle_beta   90.00
_cell.angle_gamma   90.00
#
_symmetry.space_group_name_H-M   'P 1'
#
loop_
_entity.id
_entity.type
_entity.pdbx_description
1 polymer ?
#
loop_
_entity_poly.entity_id
_entity_poly.type
_entity_poly.pdbx_seq_one_letter_code
_entity_poly.pdbx_strand_id
1 'polypeptide(L)'
;SEWPSGEPPYQPKKWNSTVMSHNCYAYMLNDLTNEDRLTGKSQPGWAYKLMKKNNRYKGINTLNCKETIRGVMKDNPNHMKVYSLSYGSKMRAPPMHYKGFLMVGPHEDFHFARQDNRMLRVYKAMIRNGVNLLDNNSFLKYLLFYSKKIMPEIYKFLPKSAKTLKTKLRFLYKNSKTWSHKPGSTPVSDKDADGRLIFDPLKANWDFSRKGGVNYSNNCCFFTIPMNTHKPTVSSGVGVNSTNVTTSIRKNISTNKREQLVDARVRKLLRI
;
A
#
# COMPACT_ATOMS: atom_id res chain seq x y z
N SER A 1 -2.18 -24.46 1.14
CA SER A 1 -2.77 -23.45 0.25
C SER A 1 -2.21 -22.09 0.63
N GLU A 2 -1.37 -21.52 -0.24
CA GLU A 2 -0.84 -20.18 0.00
C GLU A 2 -1.95 -19.15 -0.21
N TRP A 3 -2.25 -18.40 0.81
CA TRP A 3 -3.25 -17.34 0.83
C TRP A 3 -2.83 -16.17 -0.07
N PRO A 4 -3.79 -15.45 -0.67
CA PRO A 4 -3.48 -14.33 -1.54
C PRO A 4 -2.78 -13.20 -0.79
N SER A 5 -1.90 -12.55 -1.52
CA SER A 5 -1.24 -11.31 -1.12
C SER A 5 -2.27 -10.21 -0.86
N GLY A 6 -2.13 -9.50 0.25
CA GLY A 6 -3.04 -8.41 0.63
C GLY A 6 -2.58 -7.02 0.16
N GLU A 7 -1.43 -6.92 -0.50
CA GLU A 7 -0.92 -5.61 -0.92
C GLU A 7 -1.84 -4.96 -1.98
N PRO A 8 -2.16 -3.66 -1.82
CA PRO A 8 -2.91 -2.92 -2.83
C PRO A 8 -2.08 -2.75 -4.11
N PRO A 9 -2.73 -2.57 -5.27
CA PRO A 9 -2.02 -2.22 -6.50
C PRO A 9 -1.48 -0.78 -6.43
N TYR A 10 -0.29 -0.53 -6.99
CA TYR A 10 0.21 0.82 -7.19
C TYR A 10 -0.63 1.55 -8.26
N GLN A 11 -1.46 2.50 -7.84
CA GLN A 11 -2.41 3.23 -8.67
C GLN A 11 -2.38 4.74 -8.36
N PRO A 12 -1.31 5.48 -8.70
CA PRO A 12 -1.18 6.90 -8.34
C PRO A 12 -2.32 7.74 -8.90
N LYS A 13 -2.80 7.46 -10.11
CA LYS A 13 -3.93 8.21 -10.72
C LYS A 13 -5.21 8.15 -9.91
N LYS A 14 -5.45 7.06 -9.16
CA LYS A 14 -6.62 6.92 -8.29
C LYS A 14 -6.63 7.94 -7.15
N TRP A 15 -5.46 8.47 -6.79
CA TRP A 15 -5.25 9.41 -5.70
C TRP A 15 -5.14 10.87 -6.16
N ASN A 16 -5.21 11.15 -7.48
CA ASN A 16 -5.05 12.50 -8.01
C ASN A 16 -6.16 13.45 -7.54
N SER A 17 -7.40 12.98 -7.43
CA SER A 17 -8.53 13.78 -6.93
C SER A 17 -8.43 14.09 -5.42
N THR A 18 -7.55 13.40 -4.71
CA THR A 18 -7.41 13.49 -3.24
C THR A 18 -6.10 14.12 -2.79
N VAL A 19 -5.34 14.73 -3.72
CA VAL A 19 -4.00 15.27 -3.44
C VAL A 19 -4.02 16.24 -2.26
N MET A 20 -5.01 17.11 -2.18
CA MET A 20 -5.12 18.13 -1.13
C MET A 20 -5.82 17.64 0.14
N SER A 21 -6.69 16.63 0.06
CA SER A 21 -7.53 16.16 1.16
C SER A 21 -7.00 14.96 1.92
N HIS A 22 -6.08 14.18 1.31
CA HIS A 22 -5.51 12.98 1.92
C HIS A 22 -4.01 13.14 2.12
N ASN A 23 -3.50 12.62 3.23
CA ASN A 23 -2.07 12.61 3.55
C ASN A 23 -1.46 11.19 3.46
N CYS A 24 -0.21 11.06 3.90
CA CYS A 24 0.51 9.80 3.95
C CYS A 24 -0.16 8.75 4.85
N TYR A 25 -0.83 9.15 5.93
CA TYR A 25 -1.52 8.24 6.84
C TYR A 25 -2.75 7.61 6.18
N ALA A 26 -3.62 8.41 5.57
CA ALA A 26 -4.75 7.91 4.81
C ALA A 26 -4.29 7.02 3.63
N TYR A 27 -3.18 7.39 2.98
CA TYR A 27 -2.60 6.62 1.89
C TYR A 27 -2.09 5.25 2.39
N MET A 28 -1.37 5.20 3.51
CA MET A 28 -0.91 3.94 4.11
C MET A 28 -2.09 3.01 4.41
N LEU A 29 -3.18 3.54 4.96
CA LEU A 29 -4.38 2.77 5.27
C LEU A 29 -5.21 2.38 4.03
N ASN A 30 -4.82 2.84 2.83
CA ASN A 30 -5.59 2.70 1.58
C ASN A 30 -7.01 3.26 1.70
N ASP A 31 -7.19 4.29 2.52
CA ASP A 31 -8.47 4.94 2.77
C ASP A 31 -8.67 6.15 1.84
N LEU A 32 -9.59 6.01 0.89
CA LEU A 32 -10.02 7.07 -0.02
C LEU A 32 -11.34 7.73 0.41
N THR A 33 -11.93 7.24 1.50
CA THR A 33 -13.27 7.66 1.91
C THR A 33 -13.25 8.86 2.84
N ASN A 34 -12.08 9.48 3.03
CA ASN A 34 -11.91 10.56 3.99
C ASN A 34 -13.04 11.59 3.87
N GLU A 35 -14.01 11.51 4.77
CA GLU A 35 -15.09 12.46 4.93
C GLU A 35 -14.59 13.77 5.57
N ASP A 36 -13.31 13.82 5.96
CA ASP A 36 -12.68 14.94 6.66
C ASP A 36 -12.37 16.15 5.76
N ARG A 37 -13.12 16.34 4.68
CA ARG A 37 -13.07 17.60 3.93
C ARG A 37 -13.33 18.82 4.83
N LEU A 38 -14.00 18.60 5.97
CA LEU A 38 -14.34 19.63 6.96
C LEU A 38 -13.29 19.78 8.07
N THR A 39 -12.46 18.78 8.33
CA THR A 39 -11.55 18.74 9.49
C THR A 39 -10.06 18.69 9.14
N GLY A 40 -9.72 18.62 7.85
CA GLY A 40 -8.33 18.51 7.38
C GLY A 40 -7.83 17.07 7.25
N LYS A 41 -6.54 16.92 7.00
CA LYS A 41 -5.90 15.62 6.77
C LYS A 41 -5.85 14.78 8.02
N SER A 42 -6.21 13.50 7.92
CA SER A 42 -6.22 12.56 9.06
C SER A 42 -4.88 12.54 9.79
N GLN A 43 -4.93 12.59 11.11
CA GLN A 43 -3.75 12.51 11.98
C GLN A 43 -3.83 11.26 12.86
N PRO A 44 -2.69 10.58 13.14
CA PRO A 44 -2.68 9.45 14.06
C PRO A 44 -3.31 9.81 15.43
N GLY A 45 -4.29 9.02 15.85
CA GLY A 45 -5.05 9.23 17.09
C GLY A 45 -6.31 10.07 16.95
N TRP A 46 -6.61 10.66 15.78
CA TRP A 46 -7.80 11.49 15.61
C TRP A 46 -9.10 10.70 15.64
N ALA A 47 -9.16 9.53 15.00
CA ALA A 47 -10.36 8.69 15.02
C ALA A 47 -10.71 8.27 16.46
N TYR A 48 -9.70 7.96 17.27
CA TYR A 48 -9.88 7.64 18.68
C TYR A 48 -10.43 8.84 19.49
N LYS A 49 -9.97 10.06 19.20
CA LYS A 49 -10.51 11.29 19.82
C LYS A 49 -11.98 11.51 19.50
N LEU A 50 -12.35 11.34 18.24
CA LEU A 50 -13.72 11.54 17.77
C LEU A 50 -14.69 10.54 18.39
N MET A 51 -14.24 9.28 18.61
CA MET A 51 -15.05 8.26 19.28
C MET A 51 -15.25 8.52 20.79
N LYS A 52 -14.32 9.22 21.44
CA LYS A 52 -14.43 9.58 22.86
C LYS A 52 -14.97 11.00 23.01
N LYS A 53 -16.29 11.14 23.18
CA LYS A 53 -17.01 12.42 23.40
C LYS A 53 -16.50 13.27 24.57
N ASN A 54 -15.63 12.76 25.42
CA ASN A 54 -15.05 13.49 26.54
C ASN A 54 -13.70 14.11 26.18
N ASN A 55 -13.68 15.42 26.06
CA ASN A 55 -12.60 16.34 25.71
C ASN A 55 -11.29 16.27 26.53
N ARG A 56 -11.03 15.22 27.31
CA ARG A 56 -9.81 15.08 28.13
C ARG A 56 -8.62 14.46 27.41
N TYR A 57 -8.74 14.13 26.12
CA TYR A 57 -7.61 13.59 25.39
C TYR A 57 -6.69 14.73 24.90
N LYS A 58 -5.59 14.95 25.61
CA LYS A 58 -4.48 15.78 25.10
C LYS A 58 -3.97 15.15 23.81
N GLY A 59 -3.87 15.93 22.75
CA GLY A 59 -3.45 15.45 21.43
C GLY A 59 -2.19 14.61 21.49
N ILE A 60 -2.09 13.57 20.65
CA ILE A 60 -0.83 12.83 20.51
C ILE A 60 0.18 13.77 19.87
N ASN A 61 1.36 13.87 20.47
CA ASN A 61 2.50 14.48 19.82
C ASN A 61 3.01 13.51 18.74
N THR A 62 2.73 13.82 17.48
CA THR A 62 3.10 12.97 16.34
C THR A 62 4.54 13.21 15.85
N LEU A 63 5.32 14.00 16.58
CA LEU A 63 6.69 14.38 16.21
C LEU A 63 7.76 13.38 16.68
N ASN A 64 7.34 12.22 17.21
CA ASN A 64 8.23 11.13 17.56
C ASN A 64 7.61 9.75 17.29
N CYS A 65 8.45 8.74 17.13
CA CYS A 65 8.03 7.38 16.81
C CYS A 65 7.00 6.80 17.80
N LYS A 66 7.27 6.92 19.11
CA LYS A 66 6.46 6.30 20.18
C LYS A 66 5.02 6.82 20.15
N GLU A 67 4.85 8.14 20.12
CA GLU A 67 3.55 8.78 20.15
C GLU A 67 2.79 8.58 18.84
N THR A 68 3.48 8.62 17.70
CA THR A 68 2.86 8.34 16.40
C THR A 68 2.35 6.90 16.32
N ILE A 69 3.16 5.91 16.74
CA ILE A 69 2.76 4.50 16.84
C ILE A 69 1.54 4.35 17.74
N ARG A 70 1.56 4.98 18.91
CA ARG A 70 0.45 4.95 19.87
C ARG A 70 -0.85 5.48 19.25
N GLY A 71 -0.77 6.57 18.47
CA GLY A 71 -1.91 7.14 17.75
C GLY A 71 -2.48 6.19 16.70
N VAL A 72 -1.62 5.63 15.85
CA VAL A 72 -2.01 4.64 14.84
C VAL A 72 -2.71 3.45 15.47
N MET A 73 -2.13 2.89 16.55
CA MET A 73 -2.69 1.70 17.22
C MET A 73 -3.99 2.00 17.95
N LYS A 74 -4.20 3.21 18.46
CA LYS A 74 -5.47 3.62 19.06
C LYS A 74 -6.58 3.79 18.05
N ASP A 75 -6.26 4.32 16.87
CA ASP A 75 -7.23 4.44 15.77
C ASP A 75 -7.64 3.06 15.21
N ASN A 76 -6.75 2.05 15.32
CA ASN A 76 -6.92 0.75 14.67
C ASN A 76 -6.66 -0.43 15.64
N PRO A 77 -7.32 -0.50 16.82
CA PRO A 77 -6.91 -1.38 17.91
C PRO A 77 -6.98 -2.88 17.59
N ASN A 78 -7.90 -3.29 16.71
CA ASN A 78 -8.17 -4.70 16.43
C ASN A 78 -7.70 -5.16 15.05
N HIS A 79 -7.12 -4.27 14.24
CA HIS A 79 -6.91 -4.54 12.83
C HIS A 79 -5.46 -4.48 12.40
N MET A 80 -4.61 -3.79 13.16
CA MET A 80 -3.21 -3.61 12.83
C MET A 80 -2.31 -4.22 13.89
N LYS A 81 -1.11 -4.64 13.47
CA LYS A 81 -0.02 -5.01 14.38
C LYS A 81 1.23 -4.21 14.04
N VAL A 82 2.00 -3.85 15.05
CA VAL A 82 3.28 -3.14 14.93
C VAL A 82 4.43 -4.10 15.14
N TYR A 83 5.51 -3.91 14.37
CA TYR A 83 6.70 -4.74 14.42
C TYR A 83 7.97 -3.89 14.40
N SER A 84 9.02 -4.37 15.10
CA SER A 84 10.34 -3.74 15.07
C SER A 84 10.92 -3.71 13.65
N LEU A 85 11.87 -2.83 13.40
CA LEU A 85 12.52 -2.70 12.09
C LEU A 85 13.20 -4.00 11.64
N SER A 86 13.91 -4.67 12.56
CA SER A 86 14.64 -5.90 12.26
C SER A 86 13.73 -7.07 11.91
N TYR A 87 12.61 -7.23 12.60
CA TYR A 87 11.65 -8.29 12.32
C TYR A 87 10.73 -7.93 11.15
N GLY A 88 10.15 -6.72 11.17
CA GLY A 88 9.19 -6.25 10.15
C GLY A 88 9.77 -6.19 8.74
N SER A 89 11.08 -5.90 8.59
CA SER A 89 11.74 -5.89 7.28
C SER A 89 11.77 -7.28 6.64
N LYS A 90 11.99 -8.33 7.43
CA LYS A 90 12.18 -9.71 6.96
C LYS A 90 10.87 -10.49 6.86
N MET A 91 9.89 -10.18 7.72
CA MET A 91 8.63 -10.91 7.75
C MET A 91 7.81 -10.75 6.46
N ARG A 92 7.07 -11.77 6.10
CA ARG A 92 5.96 -11.66 5.13
C ARG A 92 4.73 -11.15 5.85
N ALA A 93 3.95 -10.27 5.21
CA ALA A 93 2.65 -9.91 5.74
C ALA A 93 1.76 -11.18 5.85
N PRO A 94 0.94 -11.28 6.90
CA PRO A 94 -0.05 -12.36 6.99
C PRO A 94 -0.98 -12.38 5.76
N PRO A 95 -1.69 -13.48 5.51
CA PRO A 95 -2.71 -13.54 4.48
C PRO A 95 -3.67 -12.35 4.55
N MET A 96 -4.05 -11.81 3.41
CA MET A 96 -4.95 -10.65 3.31
C MET A 96 -4.47 -9.37 4.01
N HIS A 97 -3.17 -9.28 4.32
CA HIS A 97 -2.54 -8.09 4.88
C HIS A 97 -1.43 -7.57 3.95
N TYR A 98 -1.11 -6.31 4.11
CA TYR A 98 0.06 -5.67 3.51
C TYR A 98 0.87 -4.93 4.57
N LYS A 99 2.06 -4.47 4.20
CA LYS A 99 2.93 -3.75 5.12
C LYS A 99 2.80 -2.23 4.96
N GLY A 100 2.74 -1.54 6.11
CA GLY A 100 2.99 -0.12 6.24
C GLY A 100 4.35 0.14 6.89
N PHE A 101 4.90 1.32 6.69
CA PHE A 101 6.16 1.75 7.25
C PHE A 101 6.04 3.19 7.76
N LEU A 102 6.56 3.44 8.96
CA LEU A 102 6.58 4.76 9.61
C LEU A 102 7.99 5.28 9.74
N MET A 103 8.17 6.53 9.37
CA MET A 103 9.37 7.34 9.63
C MET A 103 8.96 8.70 10.20
N VAL A 104 9.87 9.32 10.93
CA VAL A 104 9.65 10.62 11.59
C VAL A 104 10.84 11.54 11.35
N GLY A 105 10.58 12.78 10.96
CA GLY A 105 11.48 13.91 11.10
C GLY A 105 11.34 14.45 12.52
N PRO A 106 12.38 14.34 13.37
CA PRO A 106 12.28 14.73 14.78
C PRO A 106 11.84 16.19 14.92
N HIS A 107 10.81 16.42 15.70
CA HIS A 107 10.21 17.74 15.95
C HIS A 107 9.61 18.46 14.72
N GLU A 108 9.54 17.80 13.57
CA GLU A 108 9.04 18.40 12.33
C GLU A 108 7.74 17.73 11.84
N ASP A 109 7.80 16.44 11.46
CA ASP A 109 6.66 15.75 10.87
C ASP A 109 6.82 14.22 10.96
N PHE A 110 5.75 13.49 10.66
CA PHE A 110 5.74 12.05 10.44
C PHE A 110 5.46 11.73 8.97
N HIS A 111 5.91 10.58 8.54
CA HIS A 111 5.62 10.10 7.20
C HIS A 111 5.35 8.61 7.16
N PHE A 112 4.44 8.21 6.27
CA PHE A 112 4.07 6.82 6.06
C PHE A 112 4.27 6.39 4.61
N ALA A 113 4.75 5.16 4.46
CA ALA A 113 4.77 4.45 3.20
C ALA A 113 4.00 3.13 3.31
N ARG A 114 3.58 2.57 2.18
CA ARG A 114 2.94 1.25 2.12
C ARG A 114 3.58 0.38 1.06
N GLN A 115 3.49 -0.92 1.24
CA GLN A 115 3.89 -1.89 0.24
C GLN A 115 2.76 -2.09 -0.77
N ASP A 116 3.08 -2.00 -2.07
CA ASP A 116 2.17 -2.24 -3.18
C ASP A 116 2.56 -3.50 -3.95
N ASN A 117 1.59 -4.14 -4.62
CA ASN A 117 1.83 -5.22 -5.56
C ASN A 117 1.50 -4.79 -6.99
N ARG A 118 2.52 -4.57 -7.80
CA ARG A 118 2.37 -4.12 -9.20
C ARG A 118 1.85 -5.22 -10.12
N MET A 119 2.07 -6.51 -9.76
CA MET A 119 1.55 -7.62 -10.55
C MET A 119 0.02 -7.62 -10.62
N LEU A 120 -0.69 -7.09 -9.64
CA LEU A 120 -2.14 -6.98 -9.68
C LEU A 120 -2.64 -6.16 -10.88
N ARG A 121 -1.91 -5.13 -11.29
CA ARG A 121 -2.25 -4.37 -12.51
C ARG A 121 -2.00 -5.19 -13.77
N VAL A 122 -0.96 -6.00 -13.79
CA VAL A 122 -0.66 -6.94 -14.87
C VAL A 122 -1.78 -7.96 -15.00
N TYR A 123 -2.18 -8.57 -13.88
CA TYR A 123 -3.27 -9.55 -13.86
C TYR A 123 -4.61 -8.95 -14.33
N LYS A 124 -4.94 -7.75 -13.89
CA LYS A 124 -6.13 -7.03 -14.37
C LYS A 124 -6.12 -6.82 -15.89
N ALA A 125 -4.98 -6.44 -16.45
CA ALA A 125 -4.84 -6.27 -17.89
C ALA A 125 -5.00 -7.61 -18.62
N MET A 126 -4.40 -8.68 -18.13
CA MET A 126 -4.52 -10.02 -18.69
C MET A 126 -5.96 -10.55 -18.67
N ILE A 127 -6.66 -10.37 -17.54
CA ILE A 127 -8.06 -10.79 -17.39
C ILE A 127 -8.97 -10.03 -18.37
N ARG A 128 -8.80 -8.72 -18.50
CA ARG A 128 -9.59 -7.89 -19.42
C ARG A 128 -9.44 -8.30 -20.88
N ASN A 129 -8.28 -8.83 -21.24
CA ASN A 129 -7.96 -9.26 -22.61
C ASN A 129 -8.10 -10.78 -22.81
N GLY A 130 -8.75 -11.50 -21.88
CA GLY A 130 -9.00 -12.94 -22.00
C GLY A 130 -7.75 -13.84 -21.92
N VAL A 131 -6.58 -13.28 -21.62
CA VAL A 131 -5.30 -14.00 -21.65
C VAL A 131 -5.22 -15.11 -20.59
N ASN A 132 -5.99 -14.99 -19.52
CA ASN A 132 -6.07 -16.00 -18.46
C ASN A 132 -6.67 -17.34 -18.92
N LEU A 133 -7.28 -17.39 -20.10
CA LEU A 133 -7.88 -18.58 -20.71
C LEU A 133 -6.92 -19.32 -21.67
N LEU A 134 -5.79 -18.73 -22.04
CA LEU A 134 -4.83 -19.28 -22.97
C LEU A 134 -4.03 -20.46 -22.37
N ASP A 135 -3.40 -21.24 -23.25
CA ASP A 135 -2.41 -22.25 -22.86
C ASP A 135 -1.26 -21.63 -22.03
N ASN A 136 -0.48 -22.50 -21.38
CA ASN A 136 0.57 -22.03 -20.45
C ASN A 136 1.69 -21.24 -21.13
N ASN A 137 2.06 -21.58 -22.35
CA ASN A 137 3.15 -20.92 -23.06
C ASN A 137 2.73 -19.51 -23.50
N SER A 138 1.56 -19.40 -24.14
CA SER A 138 0.96 -18.12 -24.52
C SER A 138 0.69 -17.24 -23.29
N PHE A 139 0.17 -17.82 -22.23
CA PHE A 139 -0.05 -17.14 -20.97
C PHE A 139 1.26 -16.50 -20.42
N LEU A 140 2.38 -17.24 -20.37
CA LEU A 140 3.65 -16.70 -19.90
C LEU A 140 4.24 -15.63 -20.82
N LYS A 141 4.08 -15.74 -22.13
CA LYS A 141 4.48 -14.70 -23.10
C LYS A 141 3.71 -13.40 -22.88
N TYR A 142 2.38 -13.47 -22.72
CA TYR A 142 1.55 -12.30 -22.42
C TYR A 142 1.82 -11.74 -21.02
N LEU A 143 2.10 -12.58 -20.03
CA LEU A 143 2.52 -12.13 -18.71
C LEU A 143 3.79 -11.26 -18.79
N LEU A 144 4.78 -11.66 -19.59
CA LEU A 144 5.98 -10.87 -19.81
C LEU A 144 5.66 -9.57 -20.57
N PHE A 145 4.85 -9.64 -21.62
CA PHE A 145 4.42 -8.48 -22.40
C PHE A 145 3.76 -7.41 -21.53
N TYR A 146 2.74 -7.79 -20.75
CA TYR A 146 2.05 -6.87 -19.86
C TYR A 146 2.94 -6.39 -18.70
N SER A 147 3.82 -7.24 -18.18
CA SER A 147 4.79 -6.83 -17.15
C SER A 147 5.74 -5.76 -17.67
N LYS A 148 6.27 -5.90 -18.88
CA LYS A 148 7.12 -4.88 -19.52
C LYS A 148 6.37 -3.56 -19.72
N LYS A 149 5.09 -3.62 -20.16
CA LYS A 149 4.25 -2.44 -20.40
C LYS A 149 3.83 -1.72 -19.12
N ILE A 150 3.57 -2.46 -18.04
CA ILE A 150 2.97 -1.93 -16.80
C ILE A 150 4.02 -1.61 -15.74
N MET A 151 5.15 -2.31 -15.78
CA MET A 151 6.25 -2.15 -14.82
C MET A 151 7.59 -1.86 -15.53
N PRO A 152 7.68 -0.86 -16.42
CA PRO A 152 8.87 -0.59 -17.21
C PRO A 152 10.08 -0.27 -16.34
N GLU A 153 9.89 0.39 -15.19
CA GLU A 153 10.98 0.69 -14.24
C GLU A 153 11.59 -0.59 -13.67
N ILE A 154 10.77 -1.57 -13.27
CA ILE A 154 11.27 -2.85 -12.75
C ILE A 154 11.91 -3.66 -13.89
N TYR A 155 11.34 -3.61 -15.08
CA TYR A 155 11.87 -4.31 -16.24
C TYR A 155 13.29 -3.85 -16.60
N LYS A 156 13.64 -2.57 -16.40
CA LYS A 156 14.97 -2.02 -16.61
C LYS A 156 16.04 -2.64 -15.70
N PHE A 157 15.66 -3.15 -14.55
CA PHE A 157 16.57 -3.83 -13.61
C PHE A 157 16.75 -5.32 -13.89
N LEU A 158 16.19 -5.85 -15.00
CA LEU A 158 16.40 -7.24 -15.37
C LEU A 158 17.89 -7.55 -15.51
N PRO A 159 18.41 -8.54 -14.75
CA PRO A 159 19.82 -8.89 -14.84
C PRO A 159 20.13 -9.55 -16.19
N LYS A 160 21.33 -9.31 -16.72
CA LYS A 160 21.78 -9.92 -17.98
C LYS A 160 21.73 -11.45 -17.94
N SER A 161 21.85 -12.05 -16.74
CA SER A 161 21.71 -13.50 -16.51
C SER A 161 20.29 -14.04 -16.70
N ALA A 162 19.25 -13.20 -16.65
CA ALA A 162 17.86 -13.60 -16.86
C ALA A 162 17.57 -13.83 -18.37
N LYS A 163 18.11 -14.86 -18.95
CA LYS A 163 18.03 -15.14 -20.40
C LYS A 163 16.69 -15.76 -20.81
N THR A 164 16.14 -16.67 -20.00
CA THR A 164 14.89 -17.38 -20.35
C THR A 164 13.64 -16.60 -19.94
N LEU A 165 12.51 -16.92 -20.58
CA LEU A 165 11.20 -16.37 -20.24
C LEU A 165 10.87 -16.54 -18.74
N LYS A 166 11.10 -17.76 -18.22
CA LYS A 166 10.83 -18.06 -16.79
C LYS A 166 11.75 -17.28 -15.85
N THR A 167 13.04 -17.14 -16.15
CA THR A 167 13.97 -16.37 -15.30
C THR A 167 13.62 -14.89 -15.28
N LYS A 168 13.23 -14.31 -16.41
CA LYS A 168 12.73 -12.94 -16.49
C LYS A 168 11.47 -12.74 -15.64
N LEU A 169 10.50 -13.63 -15.78
CA LEU A 169 9.24 -13.56 -15.03
C LEU A 169 9.42 -13.77 -13.54
N ARG A 170 10.32 -14.69 -13.11
CA ARG A 170 10.66 -14.86 -11.69
C ARG A 170 11.25 -13.59 -11.08
N PHE A 171 12.16 -12.95 -11.82
CA PHE A 171 12.71 -11.66 -11.38
C PHE A 171 11.64 -10.60 -11.23
N LEU A 172 10.79 -10.42 -12.25
CA LEU A 172 9.71 -9.43 -12.25
C LEU A 172 8.72 -9.69 -11.12
N TYR A 173 8.33 -10.94 -10.91
CA TYR A 173 7.43 -11.34 -9.83
C TYR A 173 8.04 -11.01 -8.45
N LYS A 174 9.29 -11.42 -8.21
CA LYS A 174 9.99 -11.18 -6.94
C LYS A 174 10.12 -9.70 -6.62
N ASN A 175 10.34 -8.86 -7.63
CA ASN A 175 10.57 -7.42 -7.48
C ASN A 175 9.30 -6.57 -7.73
N SER A 176 8.14 -7.19 -7.93
CA SER A 176 6.88 -6.47 -8.15
C SER A 176 6.29 -5.84 -6.89
N LYS A 177 6.75 -6.26 -5.71
CA LYS A 177 6.39 -5.65 -4.43
C LYS A 177 7.32 -4.49 -4.16
N THR A 178 6.83 -3.28 -4.42
CA THR A 178 7.54 -2.02 -4.20
C THR A 178 6.85 -1.20 -3.13
N TRP A 179 7.49 -0.14 -2.71
CA TRP A 179 6.90 0.79 -1.74
C TRP A 179 6.51 2.08 -2.42
N SER A 180 5.48 2.71 -1.89
CA SER A 180 5.03 4.01 -2.33
C SER A 180 4.52 4.82 -1.15
N HIS A 181 4.47 6.13 -1.34
CA HIS A 181 4.04 7.07 -0.32
C HIS A 181 3.30 8.24 -0.95
N LYS A 182 2.57 8.99 -0.15
CA LYS A 182 1.92 10.22 -0.56
C LYS A 182 2.39 11.37 0.34
N PRO A 183 3.37 12.16 -0.12
CA PRO A 183 3.82 13.32 0.66
C PRO A 183 2.69 14.34 0.74
N GLY A 184 2.33 14.77 1.94
CA GLY A 184 1.42 15.85 2.22
C GLY A 184 0.39 16.20 1.13
N SER A 185 0.56 17.35 0.50
CA SER A 185 -0.29 17.88 -0.57
C SER A 185 0.23 17.59 -1.98
N THR A 186 1.07 16.57 -2.15
CA THR A 186 1.62 16.18 -3.46
C THR A 186 1.05 14.85 -3.96
N PRO A 187 1.19 14.54 -5.26
CA PRO A 187 0.79 13.25 -5.80
C PRO A 187 1.51 12.06 -5.13
N VAL A 188 0.93 10.88 -5.26
CA VAL A 188 1.55 9.63 -4.83
C VAL A 188 2.84 9.38 -5.60
N SER A 189 3.89 8.99 -4.89
CA SER A 189 5.20 8.64 -5.44
C SER A 189 5.63 7.24 -5.01
N ASP A 190 6.36 6.56 -5.87
CA ASP A 190 7.08 5.32 -5.60
C ASP A 190 8.61 5.56 -5.56
N LYS A 191 9.01 6.82 -5.50
CA LYS A 191 10.40 7.28 -5.51
C LYS A 191 10.78 7.85 -4.15
N ASP A 192 12.01 7.57 -3.74
CA ASP A 192 12.65 8.21 -2.60
C ASP A 192 13.12 9.64 -2.94
N ALA A 193 13.78 10.31 -2.02
CA ALA A 193 14.27 11.68 -2.20
C ALA A 193 15.31 11.80 -3.33
N ASP A 194 16.05 10.75 -3.65
CA ASP A 194 16.99 10.67 -4.77
C ASP A 194 16.31 10.33 -6.11
N GLY A 195 14.99 10.12 -6.12
CA GLY A 195 14.25 9.74 -7.33
C GLY A 195 14.39 8.26 -7.70
N ARG A 196 14.87 7.40 -6.78
CA ARG A 196 15.03 5.96 -6.98
C ARG A 196 13.77 5.22 -6.58
N LEU A 197 13.44 4.15 -7.33
CA LEU A 197 12.32 3.27 -7.00
C LEU A 197 12.55 2.59 -5.63
N ILE A 198 11.56 2.65 -4.75
CA ILE A 198 11.66 2.12 -3.39
C ILE A 198 11.34 0.63 -3.38
N PHE A 199 12.37 -0.22 -3.33
CA PHE A 199 12.25 -1.67 -3.11
C PHE A 199 12.28 -2.03 -1.62
N ASP A 200 13.05 -1.30 -0.83
CA ASP A 200 13.23 -1.51 0.60
C ASP A 200 13.18 -0.15 1.31
N PRO A 201 12.18 0.09 2.17
CA PRO A 201 12.03 1.40 2.80
C PRO A 201 13.15 1.71 3.80
N LEU A 202 13.87 0.70 4.32
CA LEU A 202 15.03 0.92 5.20
C LEU A 202 16.27 1.44 4.46
N LYS A 203 16.33 1.24 3.13
CA LYS A 203 17.43 1.66 2.26
C LYS A 203 17.10 2.90 1.43
N ALA A 204 15.86 3.34 1.46
CA ALA A 204 15.41 4.51 0.74
C ALA A 204 15.94 5.79 1.41
N ASN A 205 16.25 6.78 0.59
CA ASN A 205 16.56 8.13 1.09
C ASN A 205 15.26 8.87 1.38
N TRP A 206 15.01 9.16 2.66
CA TRP A 206 13.84 9.90 3.13
C TRP A 206 14.15 11.36 3.48
N ASP A 207 15.31 11.87 3.07
CA ASP A 207 15.70 13.28 3.24
C ASP A 207 15.22 14.15 2.07
N PHE A 208 14.07 14.76 2.24
CA PHE A 208 13.50 15.69 1.27
C PHE A 208 13.88 17.15 1.55
N SER A 209 14.75 17.45 2.52
CA SER A 209 15.13 18.82 2.92
C SER A 209 15.69 19.65 1.77
N ARG A 210 16.47 19.02 0.87
CA ARG A 210 17.01 19.67 -0.33
C ARG A 210 15.94 20.16 -1.33
N LYS A 211 14.70 19.67 -1.18
CA LYS A 211 13.55 20.05 -2.01
C LYS A 211 12.53 20.89 -1.23
N GLY A 212 12.93 21.47 -0.11
CA GLY A 212 12.06 22.25 0.77
C GLY A 212 11.09 21.39 1.60
N GLY A 213 11.35 20.10 1.71
CA GLY A 213 10.60 19.16 2.54
C GLY A 213 11.29 18.82 3.85
N VAL A 214 10.82 17.78 4.52
CA VAL A 214 11.31 17.30 5.80
C VAL A 214 12.36 16.21 5.61
N ASN A 215 13.35 16.17 6.51
CA ASN A 215 14.25 15.03 6.66
C ASN A 215 13.66 14.02 7.65
N TYR A 216 13.10 12.91 7.15
CA TYR A 216 12.56 11.84 7.97
C TYR A 216 13.68 10.86 8.39
N SER A 217 14.59 11.36 9.23
CA SER A 217 15.80 10.63 9.63
C SER A 217 15.57 9.42 10.53
N ASN A 218 14.43 9.34 11.24
CA ASN A 218 14.12 8.27 12.18
C ASN A 218 13.16 7.24 11.58
N ASN A 219 13.68 6.10 11.20
CA ASN A 219 12.85 4.92 10.89
C ASN A 219 12.26 4.35 12.19
N CYS A 220 10.94 4.17 12.25
CA CYS A 220 10.25 3.82 13.50
C CYS A 220 9.84 2.35 13.56
N CYS A 221 9.02 1.88 12.63
CA CYS A 221 8.46 0.53 12.69
C CYS A 221 7.81 0.12 11.35
N PHE A 222 7.46 -1.16 11.28
CA PHE A 222 6.54 -1.69 10.28
C PHE A 222 5.18 -1.97 10.91
N PHE A 223 4.14 -1.88 10.08
CA PHE A 223 2.78 -2.32 10.41
C PHE A 223 2.36 -3.46 9.49
N THR A 224 1.46 -4.34 9.97
CA THR A 224 0.62 -5.15 9.09
C THR A 224 -0.78 -4.60 9.10
N ILE A 225 -1.34 -4.40 7.91
CA ILE A 225 -2.61 -3.72 7.68
C ILE A 225 -3.51 -4.68 6.91
N PRO A 226 -4.70 -5.06 7.44
CA PRO A 226 -5.63 -5.91 6.71
C PRO A 226 -6.11 -5.21 5.43
N MET A 227 -6.26 -5.96 4.35
CA MET A 227 -6.69 -5.45 3.04
C MET A 227 -8.08 -4.81 3.06
N ASN A 228 -8.94 -5.26 3.97
CA ASN A 228 -10.31 -4.78 4.15
C ASN A 228 -10.44 -3.98 5.46
N THR A 229 -9.44 -3.20 5.84
CA THR A 229 -9.65 -2.21 6.89
C THR A 229 -10.76 -1.29 6.39
N HIS A 230 -11.97 -1.66 6.77
CA HIS A 230 -13.06 -0.72 6.75
C HIS A 230 -12.70 0.37 7.74
N LYS A 231 -12.78 1.58 7.23
CA LYS A 231 -13.00 2.83 7.96
C LYS A 231 -12.81 2.71 9.47
N PRO A 232 -12.05 3.55 10.10
CA PRO A 232 -12.46 3.98 11.42
C PRO A 232 -13.89 4.51 11.21
N THR A 233 -14.86 3.68 11.55
CA THR A 233 -16.26 4.04 11.47
C THR A 233 -16.50 5.12 12.50
N VAL A 234 -16.30 6.37 12.12
CA VAL A 234 -17.09 7.43 12.68
C VAL A 234 -18.47 7.20 12.08
N SER A 235 -19.29 6.45 12.80
CA SER A 235 -20.72 6.40 12.50
C SER A 235 -21.29 7.77 12.77
N SER A 236 -21.23 8.65 11.78
CA SER A 236 -22.17 9.77 11.70
C SER A 236 -23.54 9.12 11.56
N GLY A 237 -24.39 9.31 12.55
CA GLY A 237 -25.78 8.83 12.58
C GLY A 237 -26.64 9.50 11.51
N VAL A 238 -26.34 9.24 10.25
CA VAL A 238 -27.19 9.60 9.12
C VAL A 238 -27.38 8.33 8.31
N GLY A 239 -28.61 7.83 8.29
CA GLY A 239 -29.00 6.62 7.60
C GLY A 239 -28.69 6.68 6.11
N VAL A 240 -27.66 5.97 5.69
CA VAL A 240 -27.37 5.73 4.28
C VAL A 240 -27.99 4.39 3.90
N ASN A 241 -28.91 4.43 2.93
CA ASN A 241 -29.59 3.26 2.39
C ASN A 241 -28.60 2.14 2.03
N SER A 242 -28.74 0.99 2.68
CA SER A 242 -27.81 -0.17 2.66
C SER A 242 -27.71 -0.92 1.32
N THR A 243 -28.51 -0.62 0.33
CA THR A 243 -28.58 -1.36 -0.95
C THR A 243 -27.41 -1.12 -1.89
N ASN A 244 -26.84 0.09 -1.92
CA ASN A 244 -25.72 0.42 -2.84
C ASN A 244 -24.35 -0.05 -2.34
N VAL A 245 -24.18 -0.26 -1.04
CA VAL A 245 -22.92 -0.74 -0.45
C VAL A 245 -22.70 -2.22 -0.75
N THR A 246 -23.77 -3.01 -0.71
CA THR A 246 -23.70 -4.48 -0.92
C THR A 246 -23.28 -4.86 -2.34
N THR A 247 -23.71 -4.10 -3.34
CA THR A 247 -23.38 -4.35 -4.76
C THR A 247 -21.91 -4.02 -5.06
N SER A 248 -21.38 -2.95 -4.48
CA SER A 248 -19.97 -2.57 -4.63
C SER A 248 -19.03 -3.56 -3.95
N ILE A 249 -19.39 -4.06 -2.77
CA ILE A 249 -18.61 -5.07 -2.04
C ILE A 249 -18.57 -6.39 -2.82
N ARG A 250 -19.71 -6.89 -3.33
CA ARG A 250 -19.78 -8.14 -4.13
C ARG A 250 -18.95 -8.03 -5.42
N LYS A 251 -18.95 -6.89 -6.11
CA LYS A 251 -18.16 -6.66 -7.33
C LYS A 251 -16.65 -6.66 -7.04
N ASN A 252 -16.21 -6.06 -5.94
CA ASN A 252 -14.81 -6.04 -5.51
C ASN A 252 -14.31 -7.42 -5.09
N ILE A 253 -15.13 -8.23 -4.41
CA ILE A 253 -14.79 -9.60 -4.01
C ILE A 253 -14.63 -10.50 -5.25
N SER A 254 -15.53 -10.40 -6.23
CA SER A 254 -15.47 -11.21 -7.46
C SER A 254 -14.23 -10.88 -8.32
N THR A 255 -13.87 -9.61 -8.43
CA THR A 255 -12.66 -9.18 -9.17
C THR A 255 -11.40 -9.67 -8.48
N ASN A 256 -11.35 -9.55 -7.16
CA ASN A 256 -10.22 -10.01 -6.36
C ASN A 256 -9.99 -11.53 -6.47
N LYS A 257 -11.06 -12.33 -6.53
CA LYS A 257 -10.98 -13.79 -6.71
C LYS A 257 -10.34 -14.18 -8.05
N ARG A 258 -10.65 -13.47 -9.14
CA ARG A 258 -10.04 -13.72 -10.46
C ARG A 258 -8.53 -13.40 -10.45
N GLU A 259 -8.12 -12.31 -9.86
CA GLU A 259 -6.71 -11.94 -9.73
C GLU A 259 -5.93 -12.96 -8.90
N GLN A 260 -6.55 -13.50 -7.84
CA GLN A 260 -5.98 -14.56 -7.01
C GLN A 260 -5.76 -15.86 -7.80
N LEU A 261 -6.70 -16.25 -8.64
CA LEU A 261 -6.54 -17.43 -9.52
C LEU A 261 -5.40 -17.23 -10.53
N VAL A 262 -5.25 -16.04 -11.10
CA VAL A 262 -4.13 -15.71 -11.98
C VAL A 262 -2.81 -15.75 -11.21
N ASP A 263 -2.72 -15.20 -10.00
CA ASP A 263 -1.53 -15.26 -9.17
C ASP A 263 -1.13 -16.71 -8.83
N ALA A 264 -2.10 -17.54 -8.43
CA ALA A 264 -1.86 -18.96 -8.15
C ALA A 264 -1.32 -19.71 -9.39
N ARG A 265 -1.88 -19.44 -10.58
CA ARG A 265 -1.37 -19.99 -11.84
C ARG A 265 0.06 -19.53 -12.13
N VAL A 266 0.36 -18.25 -11.92
CA VAL A 266 1.72 -17.69 -12.10
C VAL A 266 2.72 -18.40 -11.19
N ARG A 267 2.40 -18.52 -9.89
CA ARG A 267 3.28 -19.21 -8.93
C ARG A 267 3.54 -20.66 -9.34
N LYS A 268 2.49 -21.41 -9.68
CA LYS A 268 2.62 -22.79 -10.14
C LYS A 268 3.54 -22.91 -11.35
N LEU A 269 3.34 -22.07 -12.38
CA LEU A 269 4.13 -22.11 -13.62
C LEU A 269 5.58 -21.67 -13.42
N LEU A 270 5.81 -20.71 -12.52
CA LEU A 270 7.16 -20.22 -12.20
C LEU A 270 7.86 -21.04 -11.10
N ARG A 271 7.16 -21.94 -10.42
CA ARG A 271 7.69 -22.71 -9.26
C ARG A 271 8.24 -21.79 -8.16
N ILE A 272 7.44 -20.86 -7.67
CA ILE A 272 7.76 -19.87 -6.65
C ILE A 272 6.67 -19.85 -5.56
#